data_c8df510bc99cca76dae1d983514839b8
#
_entry.id   c8df510bc99cca76dae1d983514839b8
#
_cell.length_a   1.000
_cell.length_b   1.000
_cell.length_c   1.000
_cell.angle_alpha   90.00
_cell.angle_beta   90.00
_cell.angle_gamma   90.00
#
_symmetry.space_group_name_H-M   'P 1'
#
loop_
_entity.id
_entity.type
_entity.pdbx_description
1 polymer ?
#
loop_
_entity_poly.entity_id
_entity_poly.type
_entity_poly.pdbx_seq_one_letter_code
_entity_poly.pdbx_strand_id
1 'polypeptide(L)'
;MVEVLTPFSTATLEADAKAFTALMTRLKDVDSTGSTVIMVQVENEVGLLGDSRDRSTLGETAFHSLVPDVVTSTLNEAIRAETLAPIMDNNIPNLATGSALKGGLSWRETFGDGPFTDELFMAYHYATHISRVVAAGQQVHNLPMFTNGWLRTENSVPSSTAGGGALPGQYPSGGPADSVIDIYQLFAPNLAFVSPDIYLVDYAAICAAYKHRGQPLFVPEHRRDEYGALRIWEAIGEHGAIAMSPFGIDTLDPATSVWTKHYGLLRKAEVALLAAWERGARVTGFYFDRVPAGQKDTAEPRTVVMGHWTLQIQRAQVFGAPEPGFGIVIQETDDSFLLVGEGYMVSFRSTDPRADFTGILSLDELEVVNDGSGTMKKVRRLNGDEIKSGQAAVMPVMGSGPDYGDFPIPITIPGETGLARCMVYRILDQS
;
A
#
# COMPACT_ATOMS: atom_id res chain seq x y z
N MET A 1 4.89 -21.80 -26.23
CA MET A 1 3.72 -20.99 -26.60
C MET A 1 2.83 -21.01 -25.37
N VAL A 2 2.58 -19.86 -24.76
CA VAL A 2 1.66 -19.76 -23.62
C VAL A 2 0.28 -19.50 -24.21
N GLU A 3 -0.70 -20.37 -23.92
CA GLU A 3 -2.07 -20.18 -24.35
C GLU A 3 -2.75 -19.23 -23.35
N VAL A 4 -2.95 -17.97 -23.76
CA VAL A 4 -3.66 -16.95 -23.00
C VAL A 4 -4.88 -16.54 -23.81
N LEU A 5 -6.03 -16.37 -23.14
CA LEU A 5 -7.24 -15.88 -23.80
C LEU A 5 -7.03 -14.43 -24.24
N THR A 6 -7.37 -14.16 -25.50
CA THR A 6 -7.17 -12.82 -26.06
C THR A 6 -8.30 -11.84 -25.66
N PRO A 7 -7.98 -10.62 -25.22
CA PRO A 7 -9.01 -9.62 -24.89
C PRO A 7 -9.75 -9.07 -26.12
N PHE A 8 -9.30 -9.42 -27.33
CA PHE A 8 -9.89 -8.98 -28.60
C PHE A 8 -11.06 -9.84 -29.09
N SER A 9 -11.35 -10.97 -28.40
CA SER A 9 -12.42 -11.88 -28.78
C SER A 9 -13.71 -11.57 -28.03
N THR A 10 -14.77 -11.23 -28.75
CA THR A 10 -16.12 -11.07 -28.18
C THR A 10 -16.61 -12.36 -27.52
N ALA A 11 -16.31 -13.53 -28.10
CA ALA A 11 -16.71 -14.80 -27.54
C ALA A 11 -16.04 -15.08 -26.17
N THR A 12 -14.77 -14.68 -26.00
CA THR A 12 -14.07 -14.76 -24.72
C THR A 12 -14.77 -13.88 -23.69
N LEU A 13 -15.00 -12.61 -24.02
CA LEU A 13 -15.67 -11.66 -23.13
C LEU A 13 -17.06 -12.15 -22.70
N GLU A 14 -17.86 -12.66 -23.63
CA GLU A 14 -19.21 -13.21 -23.32
C GLU A 14 -19.13 -14.43 -22.39
N ALA A 15 -18.15 -15.30 -22.59
CA ALA A 15 -17.96 -16.46 -21.73
C ALA A 15 -17.55 -16.05 -20.31
N ASP A 16 -16.60 -15.13 -20.16
CA ASP A 16 -16.14 -14.61 -18.86
C ASP A 16 -17.26 -13.87 -18.13
N ALA A 17 -17.95 -12.96 -18.81
CA ALA A 17 -19.07 -12.24 -18.24
C ALA A 17 -20.19 -13.17 -17.77
N LYS A 18 -20.48 -14.23 -18.52
CA LYS A 18 -21.46 -15.25 -18.14
C LYS A 18 -21.01 -16.04 -16.90
N ALA A 19 -19.76 -16.49 -16.87
CA ALA A 19 -19.22 -17.24 -15.73
C ALA A 19 -19.19 -16.36 -14.47
N PHE A 20 -18.72 -15.13 -14.60
CA PHE A 20 -18.68 -14.17 -13.49
C PHE A 20 -20.08 -13.80 -12.98
N THR A 21 -21.06 -13.60 -13.88
CA THR A 21 -22.47 -13.38 -13.49
C THR A 21 -23.01 -14.54 -12.68
N ALA A 22 -22.69 -15.80 -13.06
CA ALA A 22 -23.13 -16.97 -12.31
C ALA A 22 -22.51 -17.03 -10.90
N LEU A 23 -21.22 -16.69 -10.76
CA LEU A 23 -20.54 -16.55 -9.47
C LEU A 23 -21.22 -15.48 -8.60
N MET A 24 -21.44 -14.30 -9.14
CA MET A 24 -22.06 -13.18 -8.41
C MET A 24 -23.50 -13.47 -8.01
N THR A 25 -24.24 -14.22 -8.83
CA THR A 25 -25.57 -14.73 -8.48
C THR A 25 -25.49 -15.63 -7.25
N ARG A 26 -24.54 -16.57 -7.25
CA ARG A 26 -24.36 -17.47 -6.11
C ARG A 26 -23.94 -16.75 -4.85
N LEU A 27 -23.04 -15.78 -4.95
CA LEU A 27 -22.62 -14.95 -3.80
C LEU A 27 -23.80 -14.17 -3.22
N LYS A 28 -24.64 -13.57 -4.07
CA LYS A 28 -25.86 -12.88 -3.63
C LYS A 28 -26.83 -13.81 -2.90
N ASP A 29 -26.98 -15.06 -3.36
CA ASP A 29 -27.87 -16.04 -2.74
C ASP A 29 -27.41 -16.46 -1.33
N VAL A 30 -26.09 -16.56 -1.12
CA VAL A 30 -25.51 -17.06 0.15
C VAL A 30 -25.13 -15.95 1.12
N ASP A 31 -24.85 -14.74 0.63
CA ASP A 31 -24.44 -13.55 1.40
C ASP A 31 -25.13 -12.30 0.88
N SER A 32 -26.47 -12.30 0.86
CA SER A 32 -27.29 -11.22 0.30
C SER A 32 -27.07 -9.85 0.93
N THR A 33 -26.55 -9.82 2.15
CA THR A 33 -26.28 -8.58 2.89
C THR A 33 -24.85 -8.03 2.66
N GLY A 34 -23.98 -8.80 2.00
CA GLY A 34 -22.56 -8.44 1.83
C GLY A 34 -21.81 -8.36 3.17
N SER A 35 -22.21 -9.17 4.14
CA SER A 35 -21.61 -9.14 5.48
C SER A 35 -20.34 -10.00 5.58
N THR A 36 -20.15 -10.93 4.65
CA THR A 36 -18.97 -11.80 4.59
C THR A 36 -18.07 -11.42 3.40
N VAL A 37 -18.68 -11.31 2.21
CA VAL A 37 -17.97 -10.88 0.99
C VAL A 37 -18.18 -9.39 0.79
N ILE A 38 -17.17 -8.59 1.11
CA ILE A 38 -17.24 -7.12 1.07
C ILE A 38 -16.73 -6.52 -0.24
N MET A 39 -15.92 -7.27 -1.00
CA MET A 39 -15.41 -6.89 -2.33
C MET A 39 -14.99 -8.14 -3.09
N VAL A 40 -14.83 -8.03 -4.40
CA VAL A 40 -14.44 -9.14 -5.28
C VAL A 40 -13.30 -8.72 -6.19
N GLN A 41 -12.26 -9.56 -6.27
CA GLN A 41 -11.23 -9.45 -7.28
C GLN A 41 -11.73 -10.04 -8.59
N VAL A 42 -11.59 -9.28 -9.68
CA VAL A 42 -11.99 -9.71 -11.04
C VAL A 42 -10.72 -9.89 -11.84
N GLU A 43 -10.54 -11.10 -12.38
CA GLU A 43 -9.31 -11.58 -12.98
C GLU A 43 -8.12 -11.62 -11.99
N ASN A 44 -7.00 -12.16 -12.43
CA ASN A 44 -5.77 -12.23 -11.66
C ASN A 44 -4.57 -11.94 -12.56
N GLU A 45 -3.80 -10.91 -12.24
CA GLU A 45 -2.53 -10.57 -12.88
C GLU A 45 -2.58 -10.64 -14.42
N VAL A 46 -3.64 -10.08 -15.01
CA VAL A 46 -3.81 -10.09 -16.47
C VAL A 46 -2.64 -9.43 -17.18
N GLY A 47 -2.46 -9.80 -18.43
CA GLY A 47 -1.42 -9.28 -19.30
C GLY A 47 -0.70 -10.37 -20.08
N LEU A 48 0.12 -9.97 -21.02
CA LEU A 48 0.85 -10.88 -21.89
C LEU A 48 2.31 -11.01 -21.46
N LEU A 49 2.76 -12.25 -21.21
CA LEU A 49 4.16 -12.57 -20.97
C LEU A 49 4.84 -13.06 -22.25
N GLY A 50 6.11 -12.71 -22.44
CA GLY A 50 6.94 -13.16 -23.55
C GLY A 50 6.88 -12.28 -24.81
N ASP A 51 5.92 -11.35 -24.89
CA ASP A 51 5.86 -10.30 -25.93
C ASP A 51 5.21 -9.04 -25.33
N SER A 52 5.49 -7.88 -25.92
CA SER A 52 4.91 -6.60 -25.52
C SER A 52 3.42 -6.45 -25.92
N ARG A 53 2.94 -7.19 -26.92
CA ARG A 53 1.53 -7.23 -27.31
C ARG A 53 1.11 -8.55 -27.98
N ASP A 54 -0.19 -8.78 -28.09
CA ASP A 54 -0.77 -9.91 -28.84
C ASP A 54 -0.48 -9.78 -30.34
N ARG A 55 0.19 -10.80 -30.89
CA ARG A 55 0.51 -10.92 -32.35
C ARG A 55 -0.45 -11.87 -33.08
N SER A 56 -1.57 -12.25 -32.47
CA SER A 56 -2.61 -12.99 -33.17
C SER A 56 -3.23 -12.14 -34.28
N THR A 57 -3.96 -12.79 -35.20
CA THR A 57 -4.67 -12.07 -36.27
C THR A 57 -5.63 -11.00 -35.71
N LEU A 58 -6.29 -11.27 -34.57
CA LEU A 58 -7.18 -10.30 -33.92
C LEU A 58 -6.38 -9.14 -33.34
N GLY A 59 -5.30 -9.42 -32.61
CA GLY A 59 -4.41 -8.42 -32.03
C GLY A 59 -3.77 -7.53 -33.10
N GLU A 60 -3.23 -8.12 -34.18
CA GLU A 60 -2.65 -7.35 -35.31
C GLU A 60 -3.70 -6.46 -35.99
N THR A 61 -4.89 -6.99 -36.26
CA THR A 61 -5.97 -6.22 -36.86
C THR A 61 -6.36 -5.02 -35.98
N ALA A 62 -6.50 -5.23 -34.68
CA ALA A 62 -6.83 -4.16 -33.73
C ALA A 62 -5.71 -3.12 -33.60
N PHE A 63 -4.45 -3.54 -33.57
CA PHE A 63 -3.29 -2.64 -33.43
C PHE A 63 -3.11 -1.72 -34.65
N HIS A 64 -3.39 -2.22 -35.84
CA HIS A 64 -3.34 -1.43 -37.08
C HIS A 64 -4.62 -0.63 -37.39
N SER A 65 -5.68 -0.81 -36.60
CA SER A 65 -6.88 -0.01 -36.69
C SER A 65 -6.64 1.39 -36.09
N LEU A 66 -7.55 2.32 -36.42
CA LEU A 66 -7.52 3.66 -35.82
C LEU A 66 -7.72 3.59 -34.30
N VAL A 67 -6.99 4.41 -33.56
CA VAL A 67 -7.23 4.59 -32.13
C VAL A 67 -8.64 5.13 -31.93
N PRO A 68 -9.45 4.55 -31.05
CA PRO A 68 -10.77 5.08 -30.76
C PRO A 68 -10.71 6.54 -30.30
N ASP A 69 -11.58 7.39 -30.82
CA ASP A 69 -11.61 8.83 -30.50
C ASP A 69 -11.72 9.10 -28.99
N VAL A 70 -12.42 8.22 -28.25
CA VAL A 70 -12.51 8.31 -26.80
C VAL A 70 -11.14 8.19 -26.11
N VAL A 71 -10.22 7.41 -26.65
CA VAL A 71 -8.87 7.26 -26.07
C VAL A 71 -8.09 8.57 -26.22
N THR A 72 -8.03 9.11 -27.44
CA THR A 72 -7.28 10.34 -27.70
C THR A 72 -7.89 11.55 -27.00
N SER A 73 -9.23 11.66 -26.95
CA SER A 73 -9.91 12.77 -26.26
C SER A 73 -9.69 12.72 -24.74
N THR A 74 -9.89 11.56 -24.12
CA THR A 74 -9.72 11.40 -22.66
C THR A 74 -8.27 11.60 -22.22
N LEU A 75 -7.29 11.04 -22.97
CA LEU A 75 -5.88 11.27 -22.66
C LEU A 75 -5.49 12.74 -22.88
N ASN A 76 -5.99 13.41 -23.89
CA ASN A 76 -5.77 14.85 -24.07
C ASN A 76 -6.35 15.69 -22.92
N GLU A 77 -7.45 15.29 -22.33
CA GLU A 77 -7.97 15.92 -21.10
C GLU A 77 -7.02 15.71 -19.93
N ALA A 78 -6.55 14.50 -19.73
CA ALA A 78 -5.61 14.18 -18.66
C ALA A 78 -4.25 14.89 -18.83
N ILE A 79 -3.73 15.01 -20.06
CA ILE A 79 -2.52 15.79 -20.37
C ILE A 79 -2.72 17.26 -20.00
N ARG A 80 -3.83 17.88 -20.42
CA ARG A 80 -4.11 19.29 -20.10
C ARG A 80 -4.29 19.54 -18.61
N ALA A 81 -4.79 18.55 -17.88
CA ALA A 81 -4.98 18.61 -16.44
C ALA A 81 -3.71 18.22 -15.64
N GLU A 82 -2.65 17.79 -16.33
CA GLU A 82 -1.40 17.30 -15.71
C GLU A 82 -1.65 16.19 -14.69
N THR A 83 -2.54 15.23 -15.03
CA THR A 83 -2.96 14.18 -14.11
C THR A 83 -2.47 12.79 -14.48
N LEU A 84 -1.69 12.64 -15.56
CA LEU A 84 -1.07 11.36 -15.92
C LEU A 84 0.07 10.99 -14.95
N ALA A 85 0.22 9.71 -14.68
CA ALA A 85 1.35 9.21 -13.91
C ALA A 85 2.66 9.52 -14.64
N PRO A 86 3.69 10.07 -13.95
CA PRO A 86 4.93 10.47 -14.59
C PRO A 86 5.62 9.35 -15.38
N ILE A 87 5.46 8.09 -14.95
CA ILE A 87 6.04 6.94 -15.62
C ILE A 87 5.39 6.68 -16.98
N MET A 88 4.07 6.80 -17.09
CA MET A 88 3.36 6.66 -18.36
C MET A 88 3.74 7.80 -19.31
N ASP A 89 3.78 9.01 -18.80
CA ASP A 89 4.13 10.21 -19.58
C ASP A 89 5.56 10.13 -20.15
N ASN A 90 6.52 9.61 -19.37
CA ASN A 90 7.92 9.49 -19.79
C ASN A 90 8.20 8.30 -20.73
N ASN A 91 7.45 7.21 -20.63
CA ASN A 91 7.75 5.97 -21.35
C ASN A 91 7.13 5.94 -22.76
N ILE A 92 6.06 6.68 -23.02
CA ILE A 92 5.37 6.68 -24.30
C ILE A 92 5.87 7.86 -25.15
N PRO A 93 6.52 7.61 -26.32
CA PRO A 93 7.26 8.66 -27.04
C PRO A 93 6.49 9.94 -27.34
N ASN A 94 5.22 9.84 -27.75
CA ASN A 94 4.45 11.01 -28.09
C ASN A 94 3.76 11.68 -26.90
N LEU A 95 3.56 10.96 -25.78
CA LEU A 95 3.11 11.57 -24.51
C LEU A 95 4.25 12.40 -23.89
N ALA A 96 5.46 11.89 -23.91
CA ALA A 96 6.64 12.59 -23.39
C ALA A 96 6.90 13.96 -24.04
N THR A 97 6.28 14.25 -25.18
CA THR A 97 6.37 15.57 -25.82
C THR A 97 5.44 16.62 -25.22
N GLY A 98 4.48 16.22 -24.37
CA GLY A 98 3.41 17.09 -23.85
C GLY A 98 2.47 17.66 -24.94
N SER A 99 2.54 17.12 -26.16
CA SER A 99 1.74 17.58 -27.28
C SER A 99 0.39 16.87 -27.31
N ALA A 100 -0.65 17.58 -27.76
CA ALA A 100 -1.97 16.95 -27.91
C ALA A 100 -1.94 15.83 -28.95
N LEU A 101 -2.54 14.69 -28.58
CA LEU A 101 -2.70 13.53 -29.45
C LEU A 101 -3.68 13.83 -30.57
N LYS A 102 -3.38 13.38 -31.79
CA LYS A 102 -4.24 13.54 -32.95
C LYS A 102 -5.15 12.32 -33.11
N GLY A 103 -6.44 12.54 -33.38
CA GLY A 103 -7.38 11.49 -33.76
C GLY A 103 -7.21 11.03 -35.21
N GLY A 104 -7.82 9.89 -35.54
CA GLY A 104 -7.83 9.34 -36.91
C GLY A 104 -6.49 8.68 -37.34
N LEU A 105 -5.65 8.30 -36.41
CA LEU A 105 -4.37 7.63 -36.63
C LEU A 105 -4.36 6.24 -35.98
N SER A 106 -3.46 5.36 -36.41
CA SER A 106 -3.22 4.06 -35.77
C SER A 106 -2.50 4.23 -34.42
N TRP A 107 -2.43 3.17 -33.61
CA TRP A 107 -1.77 3.18 -32.32
C TRP A 107 -0.31 3.65 -32.41
N ARG A 108 0.44 3.11 -33.36
CA ARG A 108 1.84 3.48 -33.60
C ARG A 108 1.99 4.95 -34.03
N GLU A 109 1.12 5.43 -34.91
CA GLU A 109 1.19 6.82 -35.38
C GLU A 109 0.78 7.82 -34.26
N THR A 110 -0.16 7.42 -33.41
CA THR A 110 -0.65 8.27 -32.30
C THR A 110 0.37 8.34 -31.17
N PHE A 111 0.90 7.20 -30.71
CA PHE A 111 1.70 7.11 -29.48
C PHE A 111 3.21 6.94 -29.72
N GLY A 112 3.63 6.69 -30.94
CA GLY A 112 5.02 6.37 -31.29
C GLY A 112 5.27 4.88 -31.36
N ASP A 113 6.51 4.49 -31.70
CA ASP A 113 6.91 3.09 -31.81
C ASP A 113 7.63 2.63 -30.53
N GLY A 114 7.36 1.43 -30.10
CA GLY A 114 8.05 0.83 -28.94
C GLY A 114 7.17 -0.03 -28.04
N PRO A 115 7.82 -0.78 -27.12
CA PRO A 115 7.13 -1.74 -26.28
C PRO A 115 6.12 -1.10 -25.34
N PHE A 116 6.30 0.14 -24.90
CA PHE A 116 5.34 0.84 -24.05
C PHE A 116 4.09 1.32 -24.81
N THR A 117 4.20 1.59 -26.11
CA THR A 117 3.02 1.81 -26.97
C THR A 117 2.24 0.51 -27.16
N ASP A 118 2.93 -0.62 -27.33
CA ASP A 118 2.32 -1.95 -27.34
C ASP A 118 1.61 -2.25 -26.02
N GLU A 119 2.24 -1.93 -24.88
CA GLU A 119 1.63 -2.09 -23.55
C GLU A 119 0.39 -1.21 -23.36
N LEU A 120 0.44 0.04 -23.74
CA LEU A 120 -0.72 0.95 -23.66
C LEU A 120 -1.90 0.42 -24.46
N PHE A 121 -1.64 -0.08 -25.68
CA PHE A 121 -2.64 -0.74 -26.51
C PHE A 121 -3.26 -1.95 -25.79
N MET A 122 -2.44 -2.83 -25.24
CA MET A 122 -2.91 -4.00 -24.49
C MET A 122 -3.71 -3.58 -23.24
N ALA A 123 -3.20 -2.61 -22.48
CA ALA A 123 -3.86 -2.11 -21.27
C ALA A 123 -5.25 -1.56 -21.54
N TYR A 124 -5.45 -0.80 -22.62
CA TYR A 124 -6.76 -0.32 -23.01
C TYR A 124 -7.75 -1.47 -23.26
N HIS A 125 -7.31 -2.50 -23.95
CA HIS A 125 -8.17 -3.64 -24.26
C HIS A 125 -8.45 -4.52 -23.05
N TYR A 126 -7.45 -4.78 -22.17
CA TYR A 126 -7.70 -5.47 -20.91
C TYR A 126 -8.59 -4.66 -19.98
N ALA A 127 -8.35 -3.37 -19.81
CA ALA A 127 -9.17 -2.50 -18.95
C ALA A 127 -10.64 -2.48 -19.39
N THR A 128 -10.88 -2.34 -20.69
CA THR A 128 -12.24 -2.36 -21.24
C THR A 128 -12.91 -3.73 -21.17
N HIS A 129 -12.17 -4.82 -21.35
CA HIS A 129 -12.63 -6.20 -21.17
C HIS A 129 -13.08 -6.42 -19.72
N ILE A 130 -12.18 -6.17 -18.76
CA ILE A 130 -12.45 -6.35 -17.33
C ILE A 130 -13.63 -5.47 -16.87
N SER A 131 -13.67 -4.22 -17.32
CA SER A 131 -14.79 -3.31 -17.00
C SER A 131 -16.16 -3.85 -17.42
N ARG A 132 -16.23 -4.55 -18.54
CA ARG A 132 -17.47 -5.21 -19.00
C ARG A 132 -17.83 -6.44 -18.18
N VAL A 133 -16.85 -7.25 -17.78
CA VAL A 133 -17.04 -8.41 -16.88
C VAL A 133 -17.55 -7.91 -15.52
N VAL A 134 -16.91 -6.88 -14.96
CA VAL A 134 -17.35 -6.21 -13.73
C VAL A 134 -18.78 -5.71 -13.84
N ALA A 135 -19.12 -5.00 -14.90
CA ALA A 135 -20.47 -4.49 -15.12
C ALA A 135 -21.53 -5.60 -15.13
N ALA A 136 -21.21 -6.73 -15.76
CA ALA A 136 -22.13 -7.88 -15.79
C ALA A 136 -22.37 -8.47 -14.38
N GLY A 137 -21.33 -8.56 -13.57
CA GLY A 137 -21.44 -9.01 -12.17
C GLY A 137 -22.18 -8.02 -11.27
N GLN A 138 -21.90 -6.71 -11.40
CA GLN A 138 -22.55 -5.65 -10.62
C GLN A 138 -24.05 -5.55 -10.87
N GLN A 139 -24.53 -5.88 -12.07
CA GLN A 139 -25.97 -5.95 -12.36
C GLN A 139 -26.71 -6.97 -11.48
N VAL A 140 -26.01 -8.01 -11.03
CA VAL A 140 -26.57 -9.06 -10.17
C VAL A 140 -26.35 -8.72 -8.70
N HIS A 141 -25.11 -8.40 -8.32
CA HIS A 141 -24.71 -8.12 -6.96
C HIS A 141 -23.69 -6.97 -6.94
N ASN A 142 -24.14 -5.81 -6.50
CA ASN A 142 -23.35 -4.57 -6.54
C ASN A 142 -22.38 -4.49 -5.35
N LEU A 143 -21.28 -5.22 -5.44
CA LEU A 143 -20.15 -5.09 -4.53
C LEU A 143 -19.02 -4.27 -5.18
N PRO A 144 -18.15 -3.62 -4.40
CA PRO A 144 -16.90 -3.08 -4.91
C PRO A 144 -16.07 -4.17 -5.59
N MET A 145 -15.53 -3.88 -6.76
CA MET A 145 -14.72 -4.83 -7.51
C MET A 145 -13.39 -4.20 -7.90
N PHE A 146 -12.33 -4.96 -7.82
CA PHE A 146 -10.97 -4.54 -8.15
C PHE A 146 -10.26 -5.61 -8.99
N THR A 147 -9.12 -5.25 -9.55
CA THR A 147 -8.19 -6.20 -10.18
C THR A 147 -6.78 -5.95 -9.68
N ASN A 148 -5.91 -6.97 -9.75
CA ASN A 148 -4.54 -6.90 -9.28
C ASN A 148 -3.54 -7.00 -10.42
N GLY A 149 -2.32 -6.54 -10.17
CA GLY A 149 -1.27 -6.56 -11.16
C GLY A 149 0.06 -7.12 -10.66
N TRP A 150 0.67 -7.97 -11.49
CA TRP A 150 2.06 -8.34 -11.38
C TRP A 150 2.93 -7.16 -11.83
N LEU A 151 3.84 -6.72 -10.97
CA LEU A 151 4.57 -5.48 -11.14
C LEU A 151 5.80 -5.62 -12.05
N ARG A 152 6.12 -4.54 -12.73
CA ARG A 152 7.42 -4.38 -13.36
C ARG A 152 8.51 -4.21 -12.30
N THR A 153 9.72 -4.61 -12.60
CA THR A 153 10.91 -4.42 -11.78
C THR A 153 12.02 -3.79 -12.59
N GLU A 154 12.68 -2.76 -12.04
CA GLU A 154 13.83 -2.12 -12.74
C GLU A 154 15.07 -3.01 -12.74
N ASN A 155 15.20 -3.86 -11.72
CA ASN A 155 16.30 -4.80 -11.60
C ASN A 155 15.77 -6.22 -11.85
N SER A 156 16.13 -6.84 -12.96
CA SER A 156 15.91 -8.27 -13.14
C SER A 156 16.57 -9.02 -11.99
N VAL A 157 15.79 -9.68 -11.16
CA VAL A 157 16.32 -10.63 -10.18
C VAL A 157 16.80 -11.84 -10.99
N PRO A 158 18.13 -12.10 -11.13
CA PRO A 158 18.65 -13.03 -12.10
C PRO A 158 18.22 -14.49 -11.96
N SER A 159 17.46 -14.84 -10.93
CA SER A 159 17.14 -16.23 -10.55
C SER A 159 15.66 -16.59 -10.52
N SER A 160 14.75 -15.68 -10.91
CA SER A 160 13.31 -15.95 -10.80
C SER A 160 12.54 -15.36 -11.97
N THR A 161 11.86 -16.22 -12.71
CA THR A 161 10.84 -15.79 -13.71
C THR A 161 9.70 -14.99 -13.07
N ALA A 162 9.49 -15.14 -11.76
CA ALA A 162 8.53 -14.39 -10.97
C ALA A 162 8.99 -12.96 -10.62
N GLY A 163 10.25 -12.62 -10.89
CA GLY A 163 10.78 -11.27 -10.62
C GLY A 163 10.35 -10.20 -11.63
N GLY A 164 9.72 -10.58 -12.75
CA GLY A 164 9.39 -9.65 -13.83
C GLY A 164 10.64 -9.07 -14.50
N GLY A 165 10.52 -7.86 -15.02
CA GLY A 165 11.60 -7.09 -15.66
C GLY A 165 11.15 -5.66 -15.92
N ALA A 166 11.99 -4.86 -16.58
CA ALA A 166 11.74 -3.45 -16.84
C ALA A 166 10.87 -3.19 -18.08
N LEU A 167 10.81 -4.15 -19.00
CA LEU A 167 10.12 -3.97 -20.28
C LEU A 167 8.83 -4.80 -20.35
N PRO A 168 7.78 -4.27 -21.01
CA PRO A 168 6.55 -4.99 -21.29
C PRO A 168 6.81 -6.35 -21.93
N GLY A 169 6.17 -7.41 -21.43
CA GLY A 169 6.40 -8.79 -21.81
C GLY A 169 7.44 -9.52 -20.95
N GLN A 170 8.30 -8.82 -20.23
CA GLN A 170 9.09 -9.37 -19.13
C GLN A 170 8.26 -9.47 -17.83
N TYR A 171 7.31 -8.56 -17.66
CA TYR A 171 6.16 -8.65 -16.78
C TYR A 171 4.89 -8.67 -17.66
N PRO A 172 3.69 -8.99 -17.13
CA PRO A 172 2.49 -9.09 -17.94
C PRO A 172 2.12 -7.76 -18.62
N SER A 173 2.44 -7.64 -19.92
CA SER A 173 2.19 -6.43 -20.70
C SER A 173 0.71 -6.13 -20.80
N GLY A 174 0.34 -4.90 -20.51
CA GLY A 174 -1.05 -4.42 -20.51
C GLY A 174 -1.85 -4.78 -19.27
N GLY A 175 -1.25 -5.48 -18.27
CA GLY A 175 -1.84 -5.64 -16.95
C GLY A 175 -1.85 -4.31 -16.19
N PRO A 176 -2.51 -4.25 -15.00
CA PRO A 176 -2.66 -3.01 -14.24
C PRO A 176 -1.38 -2.62 -13.47
N ALA A 177 -0.26 -2.54 -14.20
CA ALA A 177 1.02 -2.05 -13.69
C ALA A 177 1.02 -0.52 -13.54
N ASP A 178 1.96 -0.01 -12.75
CA ASP A 178 2.14 1.44 -12.52
C ASP A 178 2.38 2.23 -13.81
N SER A 179 3.00 1.60 -14.83
CA SER A 179 3.25 2.17 -16.16
C SER A 179 1.98 2.53 -16.95
N VAL A 180 0.86 1.88 -16.66
CA VAL A 180 -0.42 2.05 -17.37
C VAL A 180 -1.62 2.18 -16.43
N ILE A 181 -1.38 2.55 -15.17
CA ILE A 181 -2.43 2.70 -14.16
C ILE A 181 -3.53 3.67 -14.58
N ASP A 182 -3.17 4.76 -15.27
CA ASP A 182 -4.12 5.73 -15.82
C ASP A 182 -5.11 5.10 -16.80
N ILE A 183 -4.66 4.15 -17.60
CA ILE A 183 -5.51 3.48 -18.59
C ILE A 183 -6.64 2.71 -17.89
N TYR A 184 -6.31 2.00 -16.81
CA TYR A 184 -7.33 1.31 -16.00
C TYR A 184 -8.29 2.30 -15.32
N GLN A 185 -7.77 3.37 -14.74
CA GLN A 185 -8.60 4.38 -14.06
C GLN A 185 -9.49 5.17 -15.03
N LEU A 186 -9.06 5.37 -16.26
CA LEU A 186 -9.81 6.13 -17.26
C LEU A 186 -10.77 5.26 -18.08
N PHE A 187 -10.43 3.99 -18.35
CA PHE A 187 -11.18 3.15 -19.29
C PHE A 187 -11.81 1.90 -18.66
N ALA A 188 -11.65 1.70 -17.34
CA ALA A 188 -12.37 0.69 -16.58
C ALA A 188 -13.23 1.30 -15.46
N PRO A 189 -14.24 2.13 -15.80
CA PRO A 189 -15.00 2.92 -14.81
C PRO A 189 -15.85 2.08 -13.85
N ASN A 190 -16.02 0.79 -14.12
CA ASN A 190 -16.73 -0.13 -13.23
C ASN A 190 -15.82 -0.74 -12.15
N LEU A 191 -14.50 -0.68 -12.31
CA LEU A 191 -13.55 -1.02 -11.23
C LEU A 191 -13.54 0.06 -10.16
N ALA A 192 -13.57 -0.34 -8.90
CA ALA A 192 -13.42 0.57 -7.78
C ALA A 192 -11.97 1.07 -7.66
N PHE A 193 -11.00 0.19 -7.93
CA PHE A 193 -9.57 0.49 -7.93
C PHE A 193 -8.76 -0.66 -8.57
N VAL A 194 -7.47 -0.43 -8.78
CA VAL A 194 -6.48 -1.44 -9.14
C VAL A 194 -5.48 -1.62 -8.01
N SER A 195 -4.96 -2.83 -7.83
CA SER A 195 -4.14 -3.23 -6.68
C SER A 195 -2.79 -3.79 -7.11
N PRO A 196 -1.70 -3.56 -6.34
CA PRO A 196 -0.40 -4.13 -6.61
C PRO A 196 -0.17 -5.44 -5.85
N ASP A 197 0.48 -6.43 -6.48
CA ASP A 197 1.02 -7.61 -5.81
C ASP A 197 2.50 -7.37 -5.50
N ILE A 198 2.83 -7.15 -4.21
CA ILE A 198 4.14 -6.61 -3.84
C ILE A 198 5.04 -7.69 -3.23
N TYR A 199 6.02 -8.17 -3.99
CA TYR A 199 6.94 -9.21 -3.53
C TYR A 199 8.41 -8.80 -3.51
N LEU A 200 8.96 -8.31 -4.62
CA LEU A 200 10.40 -8.16 -4.86
C LEU A 200 10.81 -6.73 -5.28
N VAL A 201 9.94 -5.75 -5.08
CA VAL A 201 10.14 -4.35 -5.48
C VAL A 201 10.20 -3.44 -4.25
N ASP A 202 10.53 -2.16 -4.46
CA ASP A 202 10.43 -1.14 -3.41
C ASP A 202 8.96 -0.99 -2.97
N TYR A 203 8.69 -1.46 -1.76
CA TYR A 203 7.35 -1.54 -1.21
C TYR A 203 6.69 -0.16 -1.07
N ALA A 204 7.42 0.80 -0.53
CA ALA A 204 6.91 2.15 -0.30
C ALA A 204 6.65 2.90 -1.60
N ALA A 205 7.57 2.78 -2.57
CA ALA A 205 7.42 3.40 -3.89
C ALA A 205 6.17 2.86 -4.62
N ILE A 206 5.92 1.55 -4.56
CA ILE A 206 4.72 0.95 -5.15
C ILE A 206 3.45 1.40 -4.43
N CYS A 207 3.44 1.40 -3.08
CA CYS A 207 2.29 1.93 -2.33
C CYS A 207 1.97 3.37 -2.73
N ALA A 208 2.98 4.22 -2.90
CA ALA A 208 2.79 5.60 -3.36
C ALA A 208 2.23 5.68 -4.78
N ALA A 209 2.77 4.87 -5.72
CA ALA A 209 2.33 4.84 -7.11
C ALA A 209 0.86 4.42 -7.25
N TYR A 210 0.42 3.41 -6.48
CA TYR A 210 -0.96 2.93 -6.54
C TYR A 210 -1.99 3.81 -5.82
N LYS A 211 -1.56 4.88 -5.15
CA LYS A 211 -2.47 5.95 -4.68
C LYS A 211 -2.76 7.01 -5.74
N HIS A 212 -2.27 6.80 -6.95
CA HIS A 212 -2.49 7.72 -8.05
C HIS A 212 -3.98 8.07 -8.23
N ARG A 213 -4.27 9.35 -8.46
CA ARG A 213 -5.63 9.92 -8.57
C ARG A 213 -6.54 9.64 -7.36
N GLY A 214 -5.95 9.39 -6.19
CA GLY A 214 -6.70 9.24 -4.94
C GLY A 214 -7.50 7.95 -4.80
N GLN A 215 -7.22 6.91 -5.60
CA GLN A 215 -7.83 5.60 -5.38
C GLN A 215 -7.40 5.02 -4.04
N PRO A 216 -8.22 4.17 -3.38
CA PRO A 216 -7.81 3.44 -2.19
C PRO A 216 -6.66 2.49 -2.51
N LEU A 217 -5.74 2.34 -1.56
CA LEU A 217 -4.67 1.34 -1.65
C LEU A 217 -5.13 0.06 -0.96
N PHE A 218 -5.12 -1.04 -1.69
CA PHE A 218 -5.26 -2.39 -1.17
C PHE A 218 -4.14 -3.25 -1.75
N VAL A 219 -3.45 -4.04 -0.92
CA VAL A 219 -2.41 -4.97 -1.37
C VAL A 219 -2.91 -6.39 -1.17
N PRO A 220 -3.47 -7.03 -2.22
CA PRO A 220 -4.11 -8.34 -2.11
C PRO A 220 -3.09 -9.48 -1.96
N GLU A 221 -1.88 -9.26 -2.45
CA GLU A 221 -0.81 -10.23 -2.38
C GLU A 221 0.51 -9.59 -1.98
N HIS A 222 1.16 -10.13 -0.95
CA HIS A 222 2.54 -9.80 -0.62
C HIS A 222 3.22 -10.92 0.20
N ARG A 223 4.49 -10.75 0.53
CA ARG A 223 5.28 -11.73 1.28
C ARG A 223 4.66 -12.01 2.64
N ARG A 224 4.63 -13.30 3.03
CA ARG A 224 4.04 -13.79 4.29
C ARG A 224 5.04 -13.93 5.45
N ASP A 225 6.29 -13.53 5.26
CA ASP A 225 7.36 -13.55 6.25
C ASP A 225 7.41 -12.25 7.08
N GLU A 226 8.40 -12.15 7.98
CA GLU A 226 8.63 -10.95 8.80
C GLU A 226 8.82 -9.70 7.94
N TYR A 227 9.46 -9.83 6.78
CA TYR A 227 9.64 -8.73 5.84
C TYR A 227 8.30 -8.10 5.43
N GLY A 228 7.32 -8.92 5.01
CA GLY A 228 5.99 -8.43 4.66
C GLY A 228 5.26 -7.86 5.87
N ALA A 229 5.33 -8.56 7.01
CA ALA A 229 4.64 -8.15 8.23
C ALA A 229 5.10 -6.79 8.78
N LEU A 230 6.35 -6.41 8.58
CA LEU A 230 6.86 -5.09 8.98
C LEU A 230 6.34 -3.97 8.05
N ARG A 231 6.22 -4.23 6.75
CA ARG A 231 5.86 -3.21 5.76
C ARG A 231 4.41 -2.76 5.82
N ILE A 232 3.51 -3.56 6.37
CA ILE A 232 2.09 -3.17 6.49
C ILE A 232 1.92 -1.90 7.33
N TRP A 233 2.81 -1.64 8.29
CA TRP A 233 2.73 -0.47 9.16
C TRP A 233 2.93 0.82 8.39
N GLU A 234 3.89 0.86 7.47
CA GLU A 234 4.08 2.00 6.57
C GLU A 234 2.95 2.09 5.54
N ALA A 235 2.54 0.96 4.94
CA ALA A 235 1.44 0.95 3.98
C ALA A 235 0.14 1.51 4.58
N ILE A 236 -0.21 1.11 5.79
CA ILE A 236 -1.41 1.59 6.48
C ILE A 236 -1.21 3.02 7.00
N GLY A 237 -0.14 3.27 7.75
CA GLY A 237 0.03 4.53 8.47
C GLY A 237 0.46 5.70 7.59
N GLU A 238 1.26 5.46 6.54
CA GLU A 238 1.73 6.52 5.64
C GLU A 238 0.92 6.61 4.36
N HIS A 239 0.59 5.44 3.78
CA HIS A 239 -0.12 5.38 2.51
C HIS A 239 -1.64 5.17 2.66
N GLY A 240 -2.15 4.94 3.87
CA GLY A 240 -3.58 4.75 4.13
C GLY A 240 -4.15 3.51 3.44
N ALA A 241 -3.39 2.41 3.41
CA ALA A 241 -3.87 1.16 2.87
C ALA A 241 -5.10 0.67 3.64
N ILE A 242 -6.15 0.31 2.91
CA ILE A 242 -7.43 -0.15 3.50
C ILE A 242 -7.36 -1.60 3.95
N ALA A 243 -6.52 -2.42 3.31
CA ALA A 243 -6.25 -3.80 3.70
C ALA A 243 -4.94 -4.30 3.07
N MET A 244 -4.41 -5.37 3.65
CA MET A 244 -3.16 -6.02 3.27
C MET A 244 -3.34 -7.53 3.45
N SER A 245 -3.03 -8.34 2.44
CA SER A 245 -3.21 -9.80 2.47
C SER A 245 -1.91 -10.55 2.15
N PRO A 246 -1.26 -11.19 3.12
CA PRO A 246 -0.11 -12.04 2.82
C PRO A 246 -0.56 -13.28 2.04
N PHE A 247 0.15 -13.60 0.95
CA PHE A 247 -0.19 -14.74 0.13
C PHE A 247 -0.11 -16.05 0.90
N GLY A 248 -1.17 -16.86 0.81
CA GLY A 248 -1.24 -18.17 1.48
C GLY A 248 -1.31 -18.08 3.01
N ILE A 249 -1.93 -17.04 3.57
CA ILE A 249 -2.12 -16.87 5.02
C ILE A 249 -2.83 -18.06 5.66
N ASP A 250 -3.72 -18.72 4.93
CA ASP A 250 -4.45 -19.92 5.33
C ASP A 250 -3.57 -21.16 5.55
N THR A 251 -2.32 -21.11 5.09
CA THR A 251 -1.32 -22.17 5.30
C THR A 251 -0.40 -21.91 6.51
N LEU A 252 -0.58 -20.79 7.21
CA LEU A 252 0.22 -20.43 8.37
C LEU A 252 -0.41 -20.94 9.66
N ASP A 253 0.43 -21.43 10.59
CA ASP A 253 -0.02 -21.74 11.93
C ASP A 253 -0.22 -20.45 12.75
N PRO A 254 -1.43 -20.12 13.20
CA PRO A 254 -1.71 -18.92 13.98
C PRO A 254 -0.89 -18.81 15.27
N ALA A 255 -0.49 -19.94 15.85
CA ALA A 255 0.26 -19.95 17.12
C ALA A 255 1.71 -19.47 16.96
N THR A 256 2.29 -19.62 15.77
CA THR A 256 3.69 -19.30 15.49
C THR A 256 3.87 -18.20 14.45
N SER A 257 2.80 -17.82 13.78
CA SER A 257 2.84 -16.82 12.71
C SER A 257 3.08 -15.42 13.27
N VAL A 258 4.01 -14.69 12.65
CA VAL A 258 4.25 -13.26 12.94
C VAL A 258 2.98 -12.41 12.71
N TRP A 259 2.12 -12.84 11.78
CA TRP A 259 0.89 -12.14 11.40
C TRP A 259 -0.13 -12.05 12.53
N THR A 260 -0.19 -13.04 13.40
CA THR A 260 -1.07 -13.02 14.57
C THR A 260 -0.81 -11.81 15.46
N LYS A 261 0.47 -11.49 15.69
CA LYS A 261 0.89 -10.31 16.46
C LYS A 261 0.54 -9.01 15.74
N HIS A 262 0.92 -8.90 14.47
CA HIS A 262 0.73 -7.67 13.69
C HIS A 262 -0.75 -7.35 13.50
N TYR A 263 -1.56 -8.32 13.07
CA TYR A 263 -3.00 -8.12 12.93
C TYR A 263 -3.71 -7.90 14.27
N GLY A 264 -3.25 -8.57 15.32
CA GLY A 264 -3.77 -8.34 16.67
C GLY A 264 -3.57 -6.92 17.17
N LEU A 265 -2.40 -6.31 16.86
CA LEU A 265 -2.13 -4.90 17.19
C LEU A 265 -2.94 -3.94 16.32
N LEU A 266 -3.01 -4.18 15.01
CA LEU A 266 -3.81 -3.35 14.10
C LEU A 266 -5.28 -3.36 14.50
N ARG A 267 -5.84 -4.52 14.84
CA ARG A 267 -7.22 -4.61 15.33
C ARG A 267 -7.46 -3.77 16.59
N LYS A 268 -6.51 -3.74 17.51
CA LYS A 268 -6.60 -2.89 18.72
C LYS A 268 -6.56 -1.39 18.38
N ALA A 269 -5.84 -1.00 17.33
CA ALA A 269 -5.70 0.39 16.89
C ALA A 269 -6.79 0.82 15.90
N GLU A 270 -7.55 -0.10 15.33
CA GLU A 270 -8.47 0.10 14.20
C GLU A 270 -9.42 1.27 14.41
N VAL A 271 -10.16 1.30 15.52
CA VAL A 271 -11.14 2.35 15.79
C VAL A 271 -10.48 3.73 15.90
N ALA A 272 -9.33 3.81 16.56
CA ALA A 272 -8.59 5.06 16.68
C ALA A 272 -8.03 5.52 15.32
N LEU A 273 -7.56 4.59 14.51
CA LEU A 273 -7.03 4.85 13.16
C LEU A 273 -8.14 5.34 12.21
N LEU A 274 -9.27 4.63 12.16
CA LEU A 274 -10.42 5.01 11.32
C LEU A 274 -10.96 6.40 11.74
N ALA A 275 -11.12 6.65 13.04
CA ALA A 275 -11.53 7.95 13.54
C ALA A 275 -10.51 9.06 13.22
N ALA A 276 -9.22 8.74 13.18
CA ALA A 276 -8.19 9.68 12.76
C ALA A 276 -8.31 10.03 11.27
N TRP A 277 -8.49 9.05 10.42
CA TRP A 277 -8.70 9.27 8.98
C TRP A 277 -9.97 10.05 8.69
N GLU A 278 -11.07 9.73 9.36
CA GLU A 278 -12.36 10.44 9.20
C GLU A 278 -12.26 11.95 9.54
N ARG A 279 -11.52 12.30 10.58
CA ARG A 279 -11.31 13.72 10.94
C ARG A 279 -10.14 14.39 10.22
N GLY A 280 -9.44 13.67 9.31
CA GLY A 280 -8.27 14.18 8.60
C GLY A 280 -7.04 14.40 9.51
N ALA A 281 -6.96 13.69 10.64
CA ALA A 281 -5.81 13.79 11.53
C ALA A 281 -4.55 13.20 10.90
N ARG A 282 -3.39 13.71 11.33
CA ARG A 282 -2.10 13.20 10.88
C ARG A 282 -1.84 11.82 11.47
N VAL A 283 -1.45 10.91 10.59
CA VAL A 283 -1.02 9.55 10.91
C VAL A 283 0.29 9.30 10.18
N THR A 284 1.22 8.61 10.79
CA THR A 284 2.43 8.12 10.14
C THR A 284 2.71 6.69 10.55
N GLY A 285 3.13 5.87 9.63
CA GLY A 285 3.53 4.49 9.86
C GLY A 285 4.95 4.24 9.40
N PHE A 286 5.63 3.30 10.03
CA PHE A 286 7.05 3.04 9.79
C PHE A 286 7.43 1.64 10.24
N TYR A 287 8.61 1.20 9.80
CA TYR A 287 9.26 -0.02 10.25
C TYR A 287 10.77 0.15 10.28
N PHE A 288 11.42 -0.74 11.02
CA PHE A 288 12.88 -0.93 11.07
C PHE A 288 13.15 -2.42 10.92
N ASP A 289 13.78 -2.80 9.83
CA ASP A 289 14.10 -4.20 9.54
C ASP A 289 15.04 -4.82 10.56
N ARG A 290 15.02 -6.14 10.69
CA ARG A 290 16.00 -6.88 11.47
C ARG A 290 17.40 -6.61 10.94
N VAL A 291 18.31 -6.24 11.83
CA VAL A 291 19.74 -6.08 11.50
C VAL A 291 20.39 -7.48 11.53
N PRO A 292 21.02 -7.94 10.44
CA PRO A 292 21.72 -9.21 10.45
C PRO A 292 22.85 -9.22 11.49
N ALA A 293 23.08 -10.40 12.09
CA ALA A 293 24.11 -10.56 13.10
C ALA A 293 25.49 -10.07 12.62
N GLY A 294 26.15 -9.25 13.42
CA GLY A 294 27.47 -8.66 13.11
C GLY A 294 27.45 -7.48 12.15
N GLN A 295 26.29 -7.05 11.67
CA GLN A 295 26.16 -5.81 10.88
C GLN A 295 25.79 -4.63 11.78
N LYS A 296 26.15 -3.43 11.32
CA LYS A 296 25.78 -2.18 11.97
C LYS A 296 24.36 -1.79 11.52
N ASP A 297 23.57 -1.28 12.46
CA ASP A 297 22.30 -0.64 12.11
C ASP A 297 22.56 0.63 11.26
N THR A 298 21.97 0.68 10.09
CA THR A 298 22.05 1.81 9.15
C THR A 298 20.71 2.51 8.98
N ALA A 299 19.71 2.15 9.80
CA ALA A 299 18.40 2.79 9.72
C ALA A 299 18.50 4.25 10.17
N GLU A 300 18.14 5.16 9.29
CA GLU A 300 18.07 6.58 9.60
C GLU A 300 16.80 6.92 10.38
N PRO A 301 16.86 7.88 11.32
CA PRO A 301 15.68 8.36 12.00
C PRO A 301 14.68 8.98 11.02
N ARG A 302 13.41 8.62 11.15
CA ARG A 302 12.33 9.22 10.36
C ARG A 302 11.89 10.52 11.02
N THR A 303 11.84 11.60 10.27
CA THR A 303 11.37 12.92 10.74
C THR A 303 10.02 13.23 10.11
N VAL A 304 9.01 13.52 10.95
CA VAL A 304 7.63 13.83 10.51
C VAL A 304 7.12 15.05 11.26
N VAL A 305 6.42 15.94 10.55
CA VAL A 305 5.73 17.09 11.17
C VAL A 305 4.25 16.75 11.35
N MET A 306 3.79 16.81 12.60
CA MET A 306 2.40 16.56 12.98
C MET A 306 1.89 17.73 13.82
N GLY A 307 1.03 18.57 13.23
CA GLY A 307 0.56 19.81 13.87
C GLY A 307 1.72 20.73 14.27
N HIS A 308 1.82 21.02 15.55
CA HIS A 308 2.86 21.89 16.13
C HIS A 308 4.15 21.14 16.55
N TRP A 309 4.28 19.89 16.17
CA TRP A 309 5.36 19.02 16.59
C TRP A 309 6.14 18.43 15.43
N THR A 310 7.45 18.46 15.56
CA THR A 310 8.36 17.64 14.76
C THR A 310 8.67 16.38 15.57
N LEU A 311 8.31 15.24 15.05
CA LEU A 311 8.60 13.93 15.61
C LEU A 311 9.86 13.38 14.95
N GLN A 312 10.78 12.85 15.78
CA GLN A 312 11.89 12.04 15.30
C GLN A 312 11.69 10.62 15.82
N ILE A 313 11.46 9.70 14.89
CA ILE A 313 11.16 8.30 15.16
C ILE A 313 12.38 7.48 14.81
N GLN A 314 12.84 6.67 15.75
CA GLN A 314 14.02 5.84 15.55
C GLN A 314 13.87 4.51 16.30
N ARG A 315 14.72 3.55 15.99
CA ARG A 315 14.77 2.26 16.68
C ARG A 315 15.03 2.45 18.17
N ALA A 316 14.33 1.70 19.02
CA ALA A 316 14.58 1.65 20.45
C ALA A 316 15.75 0.71 20.72
N GLN A 317 16.96 1.23 20.65
CA GLN A 317 18.18 0.52 21.00
C GLN A 317 18.96 1.31 22.05
N VAL A 318 19.43 0.63 23.08
CA VAL A 318 20.36 1.18 24.07
C VAL A 318 21.71 0.47 23.96
N PHE A 319 21.71 -0.85 24.03
CA PHE A 319 22.88 -1.74 23.79
C PHE A 319 22.36 -3.06 23.21
N GLY A 320 23.28 -3.99 22.95
CA GLY A 320 22.95 -5.31 22.42
C GLY A 320 22.64 -5.30 20.92
N ALA A 321 21.95 -6.33 20.45
CA ALA A 321 21.54 -6.43 19.06
C ALA A 321 20.31 -5.55 18.79
N PRO A 322 20.28 -4.80 17.67
CA PRO A 322 19.11 -4.02 17.32
C PRO A 322 17.97 -4.94 16.87
N GLU A 323 16.88 -4.91 17.64
CA GLU A 323 15.66 -5.65 17.31
C GLU A 323 14.87 -4.93 16.21
N PRO A 324 14.01 -5.63 15.44
CA PRO A 324 13.05 -5.00 14.55
C PRO A 324 12.15 -4.04 15.32
N GLY A 325 11.76 -2.95 14.66
CA GLY A 325 10.80 -2.00 15.21
C GLY A 325 9.73 -1.68 14.18
N PHE A 326 8.52 -1.40 14.62
CA PHE A 326 7.42 -1.02 13.73
C PHE A 326 6.33 -0.29 14.51
N GLY A 327 5.56 0.51 13.79
CA GLY A 327 4.41 1.13 14.43
C GLY A 327 3.69 2.18 13.60
N ILE A 328 2.67 2.70 14.23
CA ILE A 328 1.91 3.86 13.77
C ILE A 328 1.85 4.88 14.89
N VAL A 329 2.02 6.15 14.55
CA VAL A 329 1.76 7.29 15.43
C VAL A 329 0.53 8.02 14.92
N ILE A 330 -0.46 8.19 15.78
CA ILE A 330 -1.72 8.88 15.49
C ILE A 330 -1.78 10.14 16.36
N GLN A 331 -1.93 11.31 15.76
CA GLN A 331 -2.20 12.52 16.50
C GLN A 331 -3.68 12.55 16.97
N GLU A 332 -3.92 12.41 18.27
CA GLU A 332 -5.27 12.45 18.83
C GLU A 332 -5.76 13.88 19.09
N THR A 333 -4.89 14.74 19.63
CA THR A 333 -5.11 16.17 19.84
C THR A 333 -3.81 16.93 19.52
N ASP A 334 -3.80 18.24 19.71
CA ASP A 334 -2.60 19.07 19.47
C ASP A 334 -1.36 18.56 20.20
N ASP A 335 -1.52 18.08 21.44
CA ASP A 335 -0.43 17.68 22.32
C ASP A 335 -0.53 16.22 22.79
N SER A 336 -1.41 15.40 22.18
CA SER A 336 -1.60 13.98 22.51
C SER A 336 -1.44 13.09 21.30
N PHE A 337 -0.67 12.00 21.47
CA PHE A 337 -0.35 11.03 20.44
C PHE A 337 -0.61 9.61 20.93
N LEU A 338 -1.35 8.83 20.15
CA LEU A 338 -1.43 7.38 20.33
C LEU A 338 -0.27 6.72 19.58
N LEU A 339 0.55 6.01 20.31
CA LEU A 339 1.69 5.22 19.82
C LEU A 339 1.26 3.76 19.74
N VAL A 340 1.41 3.12 18.61
CA VAL A 340 1.06 1.71 18.35
C VAL A 340 2.28 0.98 17.82
N GLY A 341 2.57 -0.21 18.33
CA GLY A 341 3.71 -1.02 17.88
C GLY A 341 4.76 -1.24 18.96
N GLU A 342 5.99 -1.55 18.55
CA GLU A 342 7.11 -1.88 19.44
C GLU A 342 8.46 -1.64 18.80
N GLY A 343 9.53 -1.68 19.60
CA GLY A 343 10.92 -1.62 19.13
C GLY A 343 11.33 -0.24 18.58
N TYR A 344 10.62 0.82 18.96
CA TYR A 344 10.95 2.17 18.53
C TYR A 344 10.82 3.20 19.66
N MET A 345 11.35 4.38 19.42
CA MET A 345 11.16 5.54 20.28
C MET A 345 10.85 6.80 19.47
N VAL A 346 10.13 7.73 20.07
CA VAL A 346 9.74 9.00 19.48
C VAL A 346 10.17 10.15 20.37
N SER A 347 10.97 11.06 19.85
CA SER A 347 11.23 12.35 20.46
C SER A 347 10.39 13.44 19.80
N PHE A 348 10.03 14.44 20.57
CA PHE A 348 9.14 15.53 20.13
C PHE A 348 9.86 16.87 20.28
N ARG A 349 9.73 17.70 19.25
CA ARG A 349 10.22 19.06 19.25
C ARG A 349 9.13 19.98 18.74
N SER A 350 8.90 21.09 19.47
CA SER A 350 7.95 22.10 19.00
C SER A 350 8.43 22.75 17.70
N THR A 351 7.50 23.01 16.78
CA THR A 351 7.75 23.83 15.59
C THR A 351 7.66 25.33 15.89
N ASP A 352 7.16 25.73 17.07
CA ASP A 352 7.14 27.13 17.51
C ASP A 352 8.56 27.59 17.87
N PRO A 353 9.12 28.61 17.17
CA PRO A 353 10.47 29.07 17.44
C PRO A 353 10.66 29.70 18.84
N ARG A 354 9.57 30.03 19.53
CA ARG A 354 9.61 30.57 20.90
C ARG A 354 9.66 29.46 21.95
N ALA A 355 9.63 28.20 21.56
CA ALA A 355 9.69 27.11 22.51
C ALA A 355 11.14 26.88 22.99
N ASP A 356 11.39 27.27 24.23
CA ASP A 356 12.67 27.05 24.91
C ASP A 356 12.85 25.61 25.36
N PHE A 357 11.76 24.94 25.64
CA PHE A 357 11.77 23.56 26.13
C PHE A 357 10.59 22.77 25.58
N THR A 358 10.84 21.49 25.30
CA THR A 358 9.83 20.49 24.98
C THR A 358 10.07 19.24 25.82
N GLY A 359 8.99 18.62 26.30
CA GLY A 359 9.10 17.41 27.11
C GLY A 359 7.84 16.53 27.06
N ILE A 360 7.98 15.33 27.59
CA ILE A 360 6.88 14.39 27.76
C ILE A 360 6.21 14.66 29.11
N LEU A 361 4.93 15.00 29.08
CA LEU A 361 4.12 15.19 30.28
C LEU A 361 3.72 13.85 30.89
N SER A 362 3.35 12.90 30.03
CA SER A 362 3.02 11.53 30.47
C SER A 362 3.14 10.54 29.30
N LEU A 363 3.51 9.31 29.66
CA LEU A 363 3.43 8.15 28.76
C LEU A 363 2.65 7.06 29.51
N ASP A 364 1.44 6.78 29.07
CA ASP A 364 0.56 5.79 29.69
C ASP A 364 0.35 4.60 28.74
N GLU A 365 0.78 3.39 29.16
CA GLU A 365 0.48 2.18 28.43
C GLU A 365 -1.00 1.84 28.55
N LEU A 366 -1.63 1.48 27.43
CA LEU A 366 -3.07 1.33 27.30
C LEU A 366 -3.47 -0.09 26.93
N GLU A 367 -4.66 -0.49 27.34
CA GLU A 367 -5.32 -1.72 26.91
C GLU A 367 -6.70 -1.39 26.35
N VAL A 368 -7.05 -2.00 25.20
CA VAL A 368 -8.39 -1.92 24.65
C VAL A 368 -9.32 -2.82 25.47
N VAL A 369 -10.36 -2.24 26.05
CA VAL A 369 -11.35 -2.96 26.87
C VAL A 369 -12.65 -3.24 26.13
N ASN A 370 -12.85 -2.61 24.98
CA ASN A 370 -13.98 -2.86 24.09
C ASN A 370 -13.54 -2.62 22.65
N ASP A 371 -13.36 -3.69 21.90
CA ASP A 371 -12.91 -3.66 20.50
C ASP A 371 -13.88 -2.87 19.61
N GLY A 372 -15.19 -3.03 19.80
CA GLY A 372 -16.20 -2.37 18.95
C GLY A 372 -16.24 -0.85 19.09
N SER A 373 -15.92 -0.31 20.28
CA SER A 373 -15.86 1.13 20.52
C SER A 373 -14.44 1.69 20.56
N GLY A 374 -13.42 0.84 20.54
CA GLY A 374 -12.02 1.25 20.72
C GLY A 374 -11.74 1.88 22.09
N THR A 375 -12.58 1.62 23.09
CA THR A 375 -12.39 2.18 24.43
C THR A 375 -11.12 1.62 25.07
N MET A 376 -10.24 2.52 25.49
CA MET A 376 -8.95 2.18 26.10
C MET A 376 -8.92 2.58 27.56
N LYS A 377 -8.30 1.75 28.41
CA LYS A 377 -7.96 2.08 29.79
C LYS A 377 -6.44 2.10 29.97
N LYS A 378 -5.98 2.90 30.91
CA LYS A 378 -4.57 2.90 31.34
C LYS A 378 -4.27 1.62 32.12
N VAL A 379 -3.22 0.92 31.72
CA VAL A 379 -2.63 -0.22 32.43
C VAL A 379 -1.63 0.27 33.47
N ARG A 380 -0.66 1.06 33.01
CA ARG A 380 0.41 1.61 33.85
C ARG A 380 0.96 2.91 33.27
N ARG A 381 1.65 3.68 34.10
CA ARG A 381 2.44 4.82 33.65
C ARG A 381 3.89 4.42 33.49
N LEU A 382 4.45 4.80 32.36
CA LEU A 382 5.84 4.61 32.01
C LEU A 382 6.62 5.88 32.40
N ASN A 383 7.76 5.71 33.08
CA ASN A 383 8.58 6.81 33.59
C ASN A 383 10.08 6.43 33.50
N GLY A 384 10.94 7.36 33.89
CA GLY A 384 12.39 7.09 33.96
C GLY A 384 12.98 6.81 32.59
N ASP A 385 13.48 5.60 32.41
CA ASP A 385 14.17 5.18 31.18
C ASP A 385 13.20 4.98 30.01
N GLU A 386 11.92 4.64 30.27
CA GLU A 386 10.89 4.51 29.24
C GLU A 386 10.50 5.84 28.59
N ILE A 387 10.81 6.96 29.25
CA ILE A 387 10.63 8.30 28.67
C ILE A 387 11.95 9.05 28.48
N LYS A 388 13.10 8.37 28.65
CA LYS A 388 14.44 8.97 28.59
C LYS A 388 14.51 10.30 29.34
N SER A 389 14.08 10.29 30.59
CA SER A 389 13.97 11.49 31.43
C SER A 389 13.12 12.62 30.83
N GLY A 390 12.10 12.29 30.07
CA GLY A 390 11.17 13.23 29.42
C GLY A 390 11.53 13.64 28.01
N GLN A 391 12.58 13.06 27.41
CA GLN A 391 13.10 13.44 26.09
C GLN A 391 12.49 12.61 24.94
N ALA A 392 12.18 11.34 25.17
CA ALA A 392 11.61 10.46 24.13
C ALA A 392 10.71 9.38 24.75
N ALA A 393 9.58 9.11 24.13
CA ALA A 393 8.71 7.98 24.47
C ALA A 393 9.28 6.70 23.87
N VAL A 394 9.55 5.71 24.68
CA VAL A 394 10.06 4.40 24.25
C VAL A 394 8.90 3.41 24.19
N MET A 395 8.75 2.75 23.04
CA MET A 395 7.85 1.61 22.83
C MET A 395 8.69 0.34 22.86
N PRO A 396 8.82 -0.31 24.02
CA PRO A 396 9.70 -1.48 24.15
C PRO A 396 9.11 -2.70 23.43
N VAL A 397 9.95 -3.66 23.12
CA VAL A 397 9.52 -4.95 22.57
C VAL A 397 8.62 -5.66 23.57
N MET A 398 7.54 -6.25 23.07
CA MET A 398 6.56 -6.98 23.89
C MET A 398 7.10 -8.37 24.29
N GLY A 399 6.83 -8.76 25.51
CA GLY A 399 7.08 -10.11 26.03
C GLY A 399 8.48 -10.35 26.55
N SER A 400 9.50 -10.36 25.69
CA SER A 400 10.88 -10.74 26.09
C SER A 400 11.72 -9.58 26.61
N GLY A 401 11.28 -8.35 26.38
CA GLY A 401 12.10 -7.16 26.62
C GLY A 401 13.21 -6.99 25.60
N PRO A 402 13.86 -5.79 25.54
CA PRO A 402 14.98 -5.54 24.67
C PRO A 402 16.19 -6.42 25.01
N ASP A 403 16.97 -6.76 23.97
CA ASP A 403 18.27 -7.40 24.17
C ASP A 403 19.30 -6.35 24.60
N TYR A 404 19.85 -6.50 25.81
CA TYR A 404 20.89 -5.63 26.35
C TYR A 404 22.30 -6.23 26.22
N GLY A 405 22.47 -7.32 25.46
CA GLY A 405 23.72 -8.04 25.33
C GLY A 405 24.15 -8.62 26.65
N ASP A 406 25.46 -8.49 26.99
CA ASP A 406 26.00 -8.99 28.24
C ASP A 406 25.73 -8.07 29.45
N PHE A 407 24.90 -7.03 29.29
CA PHE A 407 24.58 -6.13 30.40
C PHE A 407 23.61 -6.81 31.39
N PRO A 408 23.93 -6.94 32.70
CA PRO A 408 23.23 -7.86 33.60
C PRO A 408 21.88 -7.33 34.11
N ILE A 409 21.46 -6.14 33.71
CA ILE A 409 20.19 -5.54 34.17
C ILE A 409 19.39 -4.96 32.99
N PRO A 410 18.06 -5.14 33.00
CA PRO A 410 17.21 -4.45 32.01
C PRO A 410 17.18 -2.94 32.32
N ILE A 411 17.18 -2.11 31.27
CA ILE A 411 17.07 -0.66 31.39
C ILE A 411 15.62 -0.24 31.27
N THR A 412 14.89 -0.79 30.29
CA THR A 412 13.45 -0.58 30.14
C THR A 412 12.69 -1.84 30.50
N ILE A 413 11.45 -1.67 30.98
CA ILE A 413 10.55 -2.81 31.19
C ILE A 413 9.99 -3.30 29.86
N PRO A 414 9.69 -4.61 29.72
CA PRO A 414 9.00 -5.11 28.53
C PRO A 414 7.65 -4.42 28.29
N GLY A 415 7.30 -4.23 27.03
CA GLY A 415 5.96 -3.81 26.64
C GLY A 415 4.94 -4.92 26.93
N GLU A 416 3.71 -4.55 27.34
CA GLU A 416 2.63 -5.51 27.56
C GLU A 416 1.59 -5.49 26.44
N THR A 417 1.26 -4.31 25.94
CA THR A 417 0.09 -4.14 25.05
C THR A 417 0.43 -3.67 23.65
N GLY A 418 1.59 -3.01 23.47
CA GLY A 418 1.98 -2.34 22.22
C GLY A 418 1.16 -1.08 21.90
N LEU A 419 0.47 -0.52 22.90
CA LEU A 419 -0.33 0.71 22.81
C LEU A 419 0.07 1.66 23.92
N ALA A 420 0.38 2.91 23.61
CA ALA A 420 0.62 3.92 24.63
C ALA A 420 0.13 5.31 24.19
N ARG A 421 -0.40 6.08 25.15
CA ARG A 421 -0.70 7.50 24.91
C ARG A 421 0.42 8.35 25.46
N CYS A 422 1.01 9.15 24.59
CA CYS A 422 2.02 10.13 24.94
C CYS A 422 1.40 11.53 24.94
N MET A 423 1.48 12.20 26.07
CA MET A 423 1.16 13.62 26.16
C MET A 423 2.46 14.41 26.24
N VAL A 424 2.56 15.45 25.44
CA VAL A 424 3.73 16.32 25.35
C VAL A 424 3.40 17.74 25.77
N TYR A 425 4.41 18.53 26.11
CA TYR A 425 4.24 19.94 26.42
C TYR A 425 5.44 20.75 25.95
N ARG A 426 5.25 22.05 25.84
CA ARG A 426 6.29 23.03 25.54
C ARG A 426 6.21 24.18 26.49
N ILE A 427 7.36 24.79 26.79
CA ILE A 427 7.47 26.04 27.51
C ILE A 427 7.86 27.11 26.49
N LEU A 428 7.07 28.15 26.40
CA LEU A 428 7.32 29.26 25.48
C LEU A 428 8.03 30.38 26.24
N ASP A 429 9.02 31.00 25.60
CA ASP A 429 9.58 32.25 26.10
C ASP A 429 8.48 33.34 26.12
N GLN A 430 8.42 34.07 27.22
CA GLN A 430 7.44 35.15 27.44
C GLN A 430 8.02 36.53 27.04
N SER A 431 9.23 36.57 26.44
CA SER A 431 9.89 37.82 26.04
C SER A 431 9.27 38.48 24.82
#